data_3933030e354d48ad49c9ccb2124c04bb
#
_entry.id   3933030e354d48ad49c9ccb2124c04bb
#
_cell.length_a   1.000
_cell.length_b   1.000
_cell.length_c   1.000
_cell.angle_alpha   90.00
_cell.angle_beta   90.00
_cell.angle_gamma   90.00
#
_symmetry.space_group_name_H-M   'P 1'
#
loop_
_entity.id
_entity.type
_entity.pdbx_description
1 polymer ?
#
loop_
_entity_poly.entity_id
_entity_poly.type
_entity_poly.pdbx_seq_one_letter_code
_entity_poly.pdbx_strand_id
1 'polypeptide(L)'
;MREKLILSAIGLAIASSSVHAQTELSIYADANGYIDVQKLTCAQLAGTFQEDADMLTAWYSGWYNGLAKKHFFIFPRAKGGEHQLIMYCKAHPEIRIIQAIAVLLKDERILKGIEMK
;
A
#
# COMPACT_ATOMS: atom_id res chain seq x y z
N MET A 1 -12.01 59.67 -21.75
CA MET A 1 -11.33 58.38 -22.03
C MET A 1 -11.64 57.42 -20.91
N ARG A 2 -12.35 56.43 -21.22
CA ARG A 2 -12.74 55.42 -20.23
C ARG A 2 -11.84 54.21 -20.40
N GLU A 3 -10.95 54.07 -19.47
CA GLU A 3 -10.18 52.85 -19.38
C GLU A 3 -11.10 51.73 -18.89
N LYS A 4 -11.35 50.81 -19.78
CA LYS A 4 -12.04 49.59 -19.41
C LYS A 4 -11.02 48.70 -18.71
N LEU A 5 -11.11 48.65 -17.40
CA LEU A 5 -10.46 47.60 -16.63
C LEU A 5 -11.09 46.27 -17.02
N ILE A 6 -10.40 45.55 -17.89
CA ILE A 6 -10.70 44.17 -18.12
C ILE A 6 -10.12 43.42 -16.93
N LEU A 7 -10.94 43.15 -15.96
CA LEU A 7 -10.66 42.15 -14.96
C LEU A 7 -10.68 40.81 -15.66
N SER A 8 -9.51 40.38 -16.11
CA SER A 8 -9.29 39.01 -16.44
C SER A 8 -9.42 38.24 -15.13
N ALA A 9 -10.59 37.72 -14.89
CA ALA A 9 -10.72 36.65 -13.93
C ALA A 9 -9.90 35.49 -14.46
N ILE A 10 -8.65 35.41 -14.04
CA ILE A 10 -7.86 34.19 -14.17
C ILE A 10 -8.56 33.24 -13.26
N GLY A 11 -9.45 32.45 -13.84
CA GLY A 11 -9.94 31.27 -13.18
C GLY A 11 -8.75 30.41 -12.90
N LEU A 12 -8.25 30.42 -11.66
CA LEU A 12 -7.37 29.42 -11.17
C LEU A 12 -8.18 28.12 -11.25
N ALA A 13 -8.05 27.41 -12.35
CA ALA A 13 -8.39 26.02 -12.37
C ALA A 13 -7.38 25.36 -11.43
N ILE A 14 -7.70 25.31 -10.15
CA ILE A 14 -7.04 24.42 -9.24
C ILE A 14 -7.41 23.05 -9.78
N ALA A 15 -6.53 22.49 -10.62
CA ALA A 15 -6.52 21.07 -10.81
C ALA A 15 -6.32 20.52 -9.40
N SER A 16 -7.41 20.19 -8.74
CA SER A 16 -7.35 19.40 -7.53
C SER A 16 -6.77 18.05 -7.94
N SER A 17 -5.43 17.97 -7.98
CA SER A 17 -4.81 16.70 -7.75
C SER A 17 -5.43 16.23 -6.45
N SER A 18 -6.23 15.18 -6.51
CA SER A 18 -6.78 14.55 -5.33
C SER A 18 -5.60 14.06 -4.51
N VAL A 19 -5.09 14.96 -3.65
CA VAL A 19 -4.21 14.54 -2.57
C VAL A 19 -5.12 13.74 -1.66
N HIS A 20 -5.14 12.43 -1.84
CA HIS A 20 -5.76 11.56 -0.88
C HIS A 20 -5.03 11.77 0.44
N ALA A 21 -5.70 12.41 1.39
CA ALA A 21 -5.17 12.53 2.73
C ALA A 21 -4.84 11.12 3.22
N GLN A 22 -3.63 10.92 3.72
CA GLN A 22 -3.23 9.67 4.32
C GLN A 22 -4.13 9.39 5.52
N THR A 23 -4.45 8.13 5.70
CA THR A 23 -5.36 7.65 6.72
C THR A 23 -4.61 6.76 7.71
N GLU A 24 -4.86 6.95 8.99
CA GLU A 24 -4.31 6.05 10.01
C GLU A 24 -4.91 4.65 9.87
N LEU A 25 -4.07 3.64 9.98
CA LEU A 25 -4.50 2.24 9.91
C LEU A 25 -5.50 1.88 11.00
N SER A 26 -5.40 2.54 12.15
CA SER A 26 -6.29 2.33 13.31
C SER A 26 -7.77 2.54 13.01
N ILE A 27 -8.13 3.32 11.99
CA ILE A 27 -9.54 3.53 11.64
C ILE A 27 -10.23 2.26 11.12
N TYR A 28 -9.46 1.28 10.68
CA TYR A 28 -9.99 0.00 10.22
C TYR A 28 -10.11 -1.04 11.33
N ALA A 29 -9.73 -0.67 12.54
CA ALA A 29 -9.88 -1.52 13.71
C ALA A 29 -11.32 -1.53 14.22
N ASP A 30 -11.74 -2.64 14.81
CA ASP A 30 -13.00 -2.72 15.53
C ASP A 30 -12.92 -2.00 16.90
N ALA A 31 -14.02 -2.02 17.65
CA ALA A 31 -14.10 -1.36 18.96
C ALA A 31 -13.07 -1.86 19.99
N ASN A 32 -12.54 -3.06 19.79
CA ASN A 32 -11.54 -3.68 20.66
C ASN A 32 -10.11 -3.54 20.12
N GLY A 33 -9.91 -2.82 19.01
CA GLY A 33 -8.61 -2.60 18.39
C GLY A 33 -8.13 -3.69 17.44
N TYR A 34 -8.98 -4.66 17.10
CA TYR A 34 -8.63 -5.73 16.17
C TYR A 34 -8.82 -5.30 14.73
N ILE A 35 -7.82 -5.61 13.91
CA ILE A 35 -7.88 -5.45 12.46
C ILE A 35 -7.86 -6.84 11.81
N ASP A 36 -8.85 -7.13 10.98
CA ASP A 36 -8.84 -8.35 10.18
C ASP A 36 -7.96 -8.15 8.95
N VAL A 37 -6.72 -8.58 9.05
CA VAL A 37 -5.71 -8.41 7.99
C VAL A 37 -6.04 -9.17 6.71
N GLN A 38 -6.93 -10.16 6.77
CA GLN A 38 -7.38 -10.89 5.58
C GLN A 38 -8.35 -10.08 4.74
N LYS A 39 -9.01 -9.10 5.33
CA LYS A 39 -10.00 -8.24 4.65
C LYS A 39 -9.43 -6.93 4.15
N LEU A 40 -8.24 -6.53 4.60
CA LEU A 40 -7.63 -5.27 4.18
C LEU A 40 -7.41 -5.25 2.67
N THR A 41 -7.74 -4.11 2.06
CA THR A 41 -7.57 -3.89 0.64
C THR A 41 -6.26 -3.20 0.31
N CYS A 42 -5.84 -3.32 -0.93
CA CYS A 42 -4.70 -2.59 -1.46
C CYS A 42 -4.87 -1.07 -1.33
N ALA A 43 -6.08 -0.53 -1.53
CA ALA A 43 -6.35 0.88 -1.33
C ALA A 43 -6.05 1.33 0.10
N GLN A 44 -6.38 0.50 1.09
CA GLN A 44 -6.11 0.78 2.50
C GLN A 44 -4.62 0.79 2.81
N LEU A 45 -3.84 -0.14 2.25
CA LEU A 45 -2.38 -0.12 2.39
C LEU A 45 -1.75 1.08 1.67
N ALA A 46 -2.14 1.33 0.43
CA ALA A 46 -1.58 2.43 -0.37
C ALA A 46 -1.94 3.81 0.18
N GLY A 47 -3.06 3.92 0.90
CA GLY A 47 -3.58 5.17 1.46
C GLY A 47 -3.22 5.43 2.92
N THR A 48 -2.53 4.53 3.60
CA THR A 48 -2.13 4.73 4.99
C THR A 48 -0.80 5.46 5.11
N PHE A 49 -0.50 5.96 6.30
CA PHE A 49 0.81 6.55 6.59
C PHE A 49 1.93 5.52 6.43
N GLN A 50 3.12 5.98 6.02
CA GLN A 50 4.26 5.09 5.79
C GLN A 50 4.63 4.27 7.03
N GLU A 51 4.56 4.87 8.22
CA GLU A 51 4.81 4.17 9.47
C GLU A 51 3.84 3.02 9.70
N ASP A 52 2.57 3.23 9.44
CA ASP A 52 1.54 2.20 9.56
C ASP A 52 1.69 1.12 8.46
N ALA A 53 2.07 1.53 7.26
CA ALA A 53 2.38 0.61 6.17
C ALA A 53 3.57 -0.29 6.53
N ASP A 54 4.62 0.27 7.14
CA ASP A 54 5.78 -0.50 7.60
C ASP A 54 5.38 -1.55 8.64
N MET A 55 4.55 -1.18 9.59
CA MET A 55 4.04 -2.09 10.62
C MET A 55 3.20 -3.21 10.00
N LEU A 56 2.29 -2.87 9.10
CA LEU A 56 1.40 -3.83 8.45
C LEU A 56 2.17 -4.81 7.56
N THR A 57 3.10 -4.31 6.76
CA THR A 57 3.90 -5.17 5.88
C THR A 57 4.83 -6.08 6.67
N ALA A 58 5.39 -5.60 7.78
CA ALA A 58 6.16 -6.43 8.71
C ALA A 58 5.29 -7.53 9.32
N TRP A 59 4.03 -7.23 9.65
CA TRP A 59 3.09 -8.22 10.17
C TRP A 59 2.82 -9.34 9.14
N TYR A 60 2.52 -8.99 7.89
CA TYR A 60 2.33 -9.98 6.82
C TYR A 60 3.59 -10.81 6.59
N SER A 61 4.76 -10.17 6.56
CA SER A 61 6.03 -10.86 6.42
C SER A 61 6.25 -11.90 7.52
N GLY A 62 5.99 -11.53 8.76
CA GLY A 62 6.09 -12.44 9.90
C GLY A 62 5.09 -13.60 9.81
N TRP A 63 3.87 -13.32 9.38
CA TRP A 63 2.83 -14.35 9.23
C TRP A 63 3.23 -15.38 8.16
N TYR A 64 3.61 -14.94 6.96
CA TYR A 64 4.01 -15.83 5.87
C TYR A 64 5.29 -16.62 6.21
N ASN A 65 6.28 -15.98 6.83
CA ASN A 65 7.49 -16.67 7.28
C ASN A 65 7.19 -17.66 8.40
N GLY A 66 6.28 -17.34 9.30
CA GLY A 66 5.82 -18.24 10.35
C GLY A 66 5.14 -19.49 9.78
N LEU A 67 4.25 -19.33 8.78
CA LEU A 67 3.63 -20.45 8.08
C LEU A 67 4.65 -21.34 7.37
N ALA A 68 5.71 -20.76 6.81
CA ALA A 68 6.81 -21.47 6.19
C ALA A 68 7.85 -22.00 7.18
N LYS A 69 7.65 -21.77 8.48
CA LYS A 69 8.56 -22.13 9.57
C LYS A 69 9.99 -21.59 9.39
N LYS A 70 10.09 -20.39 8.82
CA LYS A 70 11.34 -19.66 8.64
C LYS A 70 11.52 -18.67 9.78
N HIS A 71 12.71 -18.63 10.38
CA HIS A 71 13.03 -17.69 11.47
C HIS A 71 14.15 -16.71 11.12
N PHE A 72 14.67 -16.79 9.89
CA PHE A 72 15.58 -15.79 9.33
C PHE A 72 14.85 -14.93 8.30
N PHE A 73 15.18 -13.65 8.25
CA PHE A 73 14.72 -12.79 7.16
C PHE A 73 15.88 -11.97 6.60
N ILE A 74 15.81 -11.67 5.32
CA ILE A 74 16.81 -10.85 4.63
C ILE A 74 16.30 -9.43 4.62
N PHE A 75 16.90 -8.57 5.44
CA PHE A 75 16.41 -7.22 5.68
C PHE A 75 16.28 -6.36 4.40
N PRO A 76 17.29 -6.29 3.50
CA PRO A 76 17.14 -5.52 2.26
C PRO A 76 16.01 -6.04 1.37
N ARG A 77 15.81 -7.36 1.34
CA ARG A 77 14.75 -7.99 0.57
C ARG A 77 13.35 -7.69 1.15
N ALA A 78 13.25 -7.67 2.47
CA ALA A 78 11.99 -7.31 3.14
C ALA A 78 11.59 -5.87 2.83
N LYS A 79 12.53 -4.93 2.84
CA LYS A 79 12.28 -3.53 2.46
C LYS A 79 11.91 -3.39 0.99
N GLY A 80 12.61 -4.06 0.09
CA GLY A 80 12.29 -4.09 -1.34
C GLY A 80 10.92 -4.68 -1.62
N GLY A 81 10.56 -5.76 -0.93
CA GLY A 81 9.26 -6.40 -1.02
C GLY A 81 8.11 -5.50 -0.57
N GLU A 82 8.31 -4.74 0.50
CA GLU A 82 7.34 -3.73 0.94
C GLU A 82 7.09 -2.70 -0.15
N HIS A 83 8.16 -2.14 -0.71
CA HIS A 83 8.05 -1.16 -1.78
C HIS A 83 7.28 -1.72 -2.99
N GLN A 84 7.61 -2.93 -3.43
CA GLN A 84 6.92 -3.61 -4.53
C GLN A 84 5.44 -3.82 -4.22
N LEU A 85 5.11 -4.23 -3.00
CA LEU A 85 3.73 -4.44 -2.59
C LEU A 85 2.93 -3.14 -2.61
N ILE A 86 3.48 -2.06 -2.07
CA ILE A 86 2.81 -0.76 -2.06
C ILE A 86 2.58 -0.25 -3.50
N MET A 87 3.58 -0.37 -4.37
CA MET A 87 3.45 0.05 -5.77
C MET A 87 2.41 -0.79 -6.51
N TYR A 88 2.39 -2.10 -6.27
CA TYR A 88 1.37 -2.98 -6.84
C TYR A 88 -0.03 -2.62 -6.34
N CYS A 89 -0.16 -2.35 -5.05
CA CYS A 89 -1.44 -1.95 -4.44
C CYS A 89 -1.95 -0.61 -4.97
N LYS A 90 -1.07 0.34 -5.26
CA LYS A 90 -1.46 1.61 -5.90
C LYS A 90 -2.07 1.39 -7.28
N ALA A 91 -1.58 0.40 -8.02
CA ALA A 91 -2.08 0.04 -9.35
C ALA A 91 -3.35 -0.84 -9.28
N HIS A 92 -3.58 -1.54 -8.18
CA HIS A 92 -4.69 -2.48 -8.01
C HIS A 92 -5.43 -2.24 -6.67
N PRO A 93 -6.01 -1.06 -6.47
CA PRO A 93 -6.56 -0.67 -5.17
C PRO A 93 -7.76 -1.52 -4.71
N GLU A 94 -8.44 -2.17 -5.63
CA GLU A 94 -9.67 -2.94 -5.37
C GLU A 94 -9.44 -4.34 -4.81
N ILE A 95 -8.24 -4.90 -4.98
CA ILE A 95 -7.94 -6.25 -4.49
C ILE A 95 -7.51 -6.22 -3.03
N ARG A 96 -7.58 -7.38 -2.38
CA ARG A 96 -7.09 -7.54 -1.00
C ARG A 96 -5.57 -7.61 -0.99
N ILE A 97 -4.97 -7.15 0.09
CA ILE A 97 -3.50 -7.19 0.26
C ILE A 97 -2.97 -8.62 0.12
N ILE A 98 -3.66 -9.61 0.70
CA ILE A 98 -3.23 -11.01 0.61
C ILE A 98 -3.24 -11.54 -0.82
N GLN A 99 -4.12 -11.05 -1.68
CA GLN A 99 -4.13 -11.39 -3.10
C GLN A 99 -2.93 -10.77 -3.83
N ALA A 100 -2.61 -9.51 -3.51
CA ALA A 100 -1.43 -8.84 -4.04
C ALA A 100 -0.13 -9.55 -3.64
N ILE A 101 -0.01 -9.95 -2.38
CA ILE A 101 1.15 -10.70 -1.89
C ILE A 101 1.28 -12.04 -2.63
N ALA A 102 0.18 -12.75 -2.84
CA ALA A 102 0.21 -14.01 -3.57
C ALA A 102 0.73 -13.85 -5.01
N VAL A 103 0.32 -12.78 -5.70
CA VAL A 103 0.83 -12.47 -7.04
C VAL A 103 2.33 -12.19 -7.01
N LEU A 104 2.79 -11.34 -6.11
CA LEU A 104 4.20 -10.97 -6.01
C LEU A 104 5.09 -12.16 -5.63
N LEU A 105 4.65 -13.01 -4.71
CA LEU A 105 5.37 -14.22 -4.34
C LEU A 105 5.47 -15.19 -5.50
N LYS A 106 4.43 -15.32 -6.30
CA LYS A 106 4.44 -16.17 -7.50
C LYS A 106 5.43 -15.65 -8.54
N ASP A 107 5.41 -14.36 -8.82
CA ASP A 107 6.32 -13.73 -9.78
C ASP A 107 7.77 -13.86 -9.33
N GLU A 108 8.05 -13.68 -8.06
CA GLU A 108 9.38 -13.85 -7.49
C GLU A 108 9.90 -15.28 -7.64
N ARG A 109 9.04 -16.28 -7.45
CA ARG A 109 9.38 -17.69 -7.67
C ARG A 109 9.71 -17.97 -9.13
N ILE A 110 8.96 -17.43 -10.07
CA ILE A 110 9.19 -17.57 -11.50
C ILE A 110 10.52 -16.93 -11.88
N LEU A 111 10.77 -15.69 -11.43
CA LEU A 111 11.97 -14.93 -11.80
C LEU A 111 13.25 -15.52 -11.19
N LYS A 112 13.20 -16.14 -10.03
CA LYS A 112 14.35 -16.69 -9.32
C LYS A 112 14.53 -18.19 -9.48
N GLY A 113 13.67 -18.86 -10.25
CA GLY A 113 13.72 -20.30 -10.42
C GLY A 113 13.56 -21.06 -9.10
N ILE A 114 12.89 -20.47 -8.13
CA ILE A 114 12.66 -21.10 -6.84
C ILE A 114 11.56 -22.13 -7.01
N GLU A 115 11.96 -23.38 -7.17
CA GLU A 115 11.03 -24.50 -7.02
C GLU A 115 10.64 -24.61 -5.55
N MET A 116 9.36 -24.41 -5.28
CA MET A 116 8.83 -24.79 -3.97
C MET A 116 8.61 -26.29 -3.93
N LYS A 117 9.54 -26.93 -3.31
CA LYS A 117 9.31 -28.31 -2.89
C LYS A 117 8.43 -28.31 -1.64
#